data_93a6871b5b5985e295f8a78320abbbee
#
_entry.id   93a6871b5b5985e295f8a78320abbbee
#
_cell.length_a   1.000
_cell.length_b   1.000
_cell.length_c   1.000
_cell.angle_alpha   90.00
_cell.angle_beta   90.00
_cell.angle_gamma   90.00
#
_symmetry.space_group_name_H-M   'P 1'
#
loop_
_entity.id
_entity.type
_entity.pdbx_description
1 polymer ?
#
loop_
_entity_poly.entity_id
_entity_poly.type
_entity_poly.pdbx_seq_one_letter_code
_entity_poly.pdbx_strand_id
1 'polypeptide(L)'
;ANALAFIEQLPQGFKTITGERGVKLSGGQRQRIAIARAMLANAPILVLDEATSALDSESEAAVQQALARLMHGRTAIVVAHRLSTVASLDRIVVLADGRVTEDGSHAELVAKGGEYAHLWNRQTGAYGKAGEHGKVDKHGEADEPGKTLAKK
;
A
#
# COMPACT_ATOMS: atom_id res chain seq x y z
N ALA A 1 17.13 -4.89 9.45
CA ALA A 1 16.09 -5.70 8.80
C ALA A 1 14.98 -6.14 9.78
N ASN A 2 15.06 -5.74 11.05
CA ASN A 2 14.13 -6.14 12.12
C ASN A 2 13.94 -7.67 12.23
N ALA A 3 14.99 -8.45 11.98
CA ALA A 3 14.93 -9.91 11.96
C ALA A 3 15.42 -10.57 13.26
N LEU A 4 16.28 -9.90 14.06
CA LEU A 4 16.93 -10.49 15.21
C LEU A 4 15.95 -11.03 16.24
N ALA A 5 14.98 -10.24 16.64
CA ALA A 5 14.05 -10.58 17.71
C ALA A 5 13.30 -11.91 17.46
N PHE A 6 12.78 -12.12 16.25
CA PHE A 6 12.11 -13.38 15.96
C PHE A 6 13.07 -14.55 15.77
N ILE A 7 14.31 -14.31 15.29
CA ILE A 7 15.32 -15.35 15.13
C ILE A 7 15.72 -15.90 16.51
N GLU A 8 15.89 -15.02 17.51
CA GLU A 8 16.21 -15.42 18.88
C GLU A 8 15.12 -16.26 19.55
N GLN A 9 13.86 -16.10 19.11
CA GLN A 9 12.71 -16.88 19.58
C GLN A 9 12.60 -18.27 18.91
N LEU A 10 13.36 -18.52 17.84
CA LEU A 10 13.37 -19.83 17.20
C LEU A 10 14.11 -20.87 18.07
N PRO A 11 13.73 -22.17 18.00
CA PRO A 11 14.27 -23.21 18.89
C PRO A 11 15.80 -23.31 18.94
N GLN A 12 16.49 -22.97 17.86
CA GLN A 12 17.95 -23.01 17.73
C GLN A 12 18.51 -21.65 17.27
N GLY A 13 17.75 -20.55 17.41
CA GLY A 13 18.14 -19.24 16.94
C GLY A 13 18.60 -19.25 15.48
N PHE A 14 19.78 -18.70 15.20
CA PHE A 14 20.39 -18.68 13.85
C PHE A 14 20.68 -20.07 13.25
N LYS A 15 20.75 -21.12 14.07
CA LYS A 15 21.00 -22.50 13.60
C LYS A 15 19.69 -23.25 13.29
N THR A 16 18.56 -22.61 13.43
CA THR A 16 17.26 -23.23 13.16
C THR A 16 17.14 -23.60 11.69
N ILE A 17 16.85 -24.87 11.41
CA ILE A 17 16.59 -25.37 10.07
C ILE A 17 15.16 -24.97 9.69
N THR A 18 15.03 -24.05 8.74
CA THR A 18 13.74 -23.48 8.31
C THR A 18 13.05 -24.29 7.22
N GLY A 19 13.72 -25.32 6.69
CA GLY A 19 13.21 -26.14 5.59
C GLY A 19 13.36 -25.46 4.24
N GLU A 20 12.94 -26.17 3.19
CA GLU A 20 12.98 -25.65 1.84
C GLU A 20 12.09 -24.42 1.71
N ARG A 21 12.61 -23.33 1.08
CA ARG A 21 11.95 -22.03 0.92
C ARG A 21 11.48 -21.37 2.23
N GLY A 22 12.00 -21.78 3.40
CA GLY A 22 11.60 -21.18 4.69
C GLY A 22 10.16 -21.50 5.10
N VAL A 23 9.64 -22.67 4.78
CA VAL A 23 8.24 -23.08 5.05
C VAL A 23 7.84 -22.93 6.51
N LYS A 24 8.78 -23.05 7.46
CA LYS A 24 8.55 -22.92 8.89
C LYS A 24 8.46 -21.47 9.40
N LEU A 25 8.66 -20.50 8.52
CA LEU A 25 8.62 -19.07 8.85
C LEU A 25 7.30 -18.45 8.39
N SER A 26 6.83 -17.41 9.09
CA SER A 26 5.71 -16.60 8.62
C SER A 26 6.09 -15.82 7.35
N GLY A 27 5.12 -15.30 6.62
CA GLY A 27 5.35 -14.45 5.45
C GLY A 27 6.26 -13.25 5.79
N GLY A 28 5.96 -12.52 6.86
CA GLY A 28 6.74 -11.38 7.31
C GLY A 28 8.14 -11.73 7.80
N GLN A 29 8.32 -12.91 8.40
CA GLN A 29 9.65 -13.40 8.79
C GLN A 29 10.51 -13.70 7.57
N ARG A 30 9.96 -14.38 6.56
CA ARG A 30 10.66 -14.64 5.29
C ARG A 30 11.07 -13.35 4.59
N GLN A 31 10.16 -12.37 4.55
CA GLN A 31 10.41 -11.08 3.90
C GLN A 31 11.52 -10.30 4.63
N ARG A 32 11.52 -10.25 5.97
CA ARG A 32 12.60 -9.61 6.75
C ARG A 32 13.97 -10.28 6.55
N ILE A 33 14.02 -11.59 6.35
CA ILE A 33 15.27 -12.28 5.97
C ILE A 33 15.69 -11.89 4.55
N ALA A 34 14.78 -11.80 3.59
CA ALA A 34 15.09 -11.35 2.24
C ALA A 34 15.64 -9.91 2.24
N ILE A 35 15.04 -9.02 3.03
CA ILE A 35 15.54 -7.65 3.22
C ILE A 35 16.95 -7.67 3.84
N ALA A 36 17.20 -8.50 4.86
CA ALA A 36 18.52 -8.64 5.45
C ALA A 36 19.58 -9.07 4.44
N ARG A 37 19.23 -10.02 3.56
CA ARG A 37 20.11 -10.45 2.47
C ARG A 37 20.40 -9.32 1.47
N ALA A 38 19.38 -8.54 1.10
CA ALA A 38 19.55 -7.38 0.22
C ALA A 38 20.41 -6.29 0.86
N MET A 39 20.29 -6.06 2.17
CA MET A 39 21.17 -5.14 2.92
C MET A 39 22.63 -5.59 2.87
N LEU A 40 22.89 -6.89 3.05
CA LEU A 40 24.24 -7.46 2.99
C LEU A 40 24.84 -7.38 1.58
N ALA A 41 24.04 -7.59 0.55
CA ALA A 41 24.48 -7.50 -0.85
C ALA A 41 24.91 -6.07 -1.22
N ASN A 42 24.42 -5.07 -0.51
CA ASN A 42 24.76 -3.65 -0.64
C ASN A 42 24.76 -3.12 -2.09
N ALA A 43 23.79 -3.58 -2.90
CA ALA A 43 23.65 -3.14 -4.28
C ALA A 43 23.21 -1.67 -4.36
N PRO A 44 23.73 -0.87 -5.29
CA PRO A 44 23.36 0.54 -5.45
C PRO A 44 21.96 0.74 -6.04
N ILE A 45 21.46 -0.25 -6.79
CA ILE A 45 20.13 -0.26 -7.39
C ILE A 45 19.36 -1.43 -6.80
N LEU A 46 18.15 -1.15 -6.37
CA LEU A 46 17.21 -2.12 -5.81
C LEU A 46 16.00 -2.23 -6.73
N VAL A 47 15.55 -3.46 -6.97
CA VAL A 47 14.25 -3.72 -7.59
C VAL A 47 13.41 -4.47 -6.56
N LEU A 48 12.33 -3.84 -6.15
CA LEU A 48 11.41 -4.36 -5.14
C LEU A 48 10.09 -4.69 -5.82
N ASP A 49 9.76 -5.98 -5.83
CA ASP A 49 8.45 -6.48 -6.26
C ASP A 49 7.67 -6.84 -5.00
N GLU A 50 6.70 -5.99 -4.65
CA GLU A 50 6.01 -6.06 -3.37
C GLU A 50 4.87 -7.08 -3.42
N ALA A 51 5.17 -8.32 -3.12
CA ALA A 51 4.16 -9.34 -2.81
C ALA A 51 3.82 -9.34 -1.31
N THR A 52 3.18 -8.28 -0.80
CA THR A 52 2.78 -8.16 0.61
C THR A 52 1.38 -8.68 0.89
N SER A 53 0.88 -9.66 0.16
CA SER A 53 -0.40 -10.29 0.44
C SER A 53 -0.35 -11.08 1.75
N ALA A 54 -1.21 -10.72 2.71
CA ALA A 54 -1.50 -11.43 3.96
C ALA A 54 -0.39 -11.40 5.05
N LEU A 55 0.09 -10.21 5.41
CA LEU A 55 0.83 -10.01 6.67
C LEU A 55 -0.13 -9.52 7.76
N ASP A 56 0.09 -9.96 9.00
CA ASP A 56 -0.52 -9.31 10.16
C ASP A 56 0.04 -7.88 10.33
N SER A 57 -0.71 -7.01 10.98
CA SER A 57 -0.38 -5.58 11.07
C SER A 57 0.98 -5.30 11.73
N GLU A 58 1.40 -6.12 12.69
CA GLU A 58 2.69 -5.95 13.37
C GLU A 58 3.86 -6.34 12.46
N SER A 59 3.75 -7.48 11.80
CA SER A 59 4.73 -7.93 10.79
C SER A 59 4.83 -6.95 9.64
N GLU A 60 3.72 -6.36 9.20
CA GLU A 60 3.70 -5.34 8.16
C GLU A 60 4.49 -4.10 8.55
N ALA A 61 4.24 -3.53 9.73
CA ALA A 61 4.98 -2.35 10.21
C ALA A 61 6.49 -2.61 10.29
N ALA A 62 6.88 -3.79 10.79
CA ALA A 62 8.29 -4.19 10.86
C ALA A 62 8.95 -4.32 9.48
N VAL A 63 8.22 -4.87 8.49
CA VAL A 63 8.68 -4.99 7.10
C VAL A 63 8.82 -3.61 6.45
N GLN A 64 7.82 -2.74 6.58
CA GLN A 64 7.86 -1.39 6.01
C GLN A 64 9.04 -0.58 6.57
N GLN A 65 9.29 -0.65 7.88
CA GLN A 65 10.44 0.00 8.49
C GLN A 65 11.77 -0.55 7.96
N ALA A 66 11.85 -1.86 7.75
CA ALA A 66 13.05 -2.49 7.20
C ALA A 66 13.28 -2.09 5.72
N LEU A 67 12.23 -2.00 4.91
CA LEU A 67 12.28 -1.52 3.53
C LEU A 67 12.72 -0.06 3.45
N ALA A 68 12.17 0.82 4.27
CA ALA A 68 12.58 2.23 4.31
C ALA A 68 14.09 2.36 4.60
N ARG A 69 14.63 1.58 5.55
CA ARG A 69 16.07 1.52 5.81
C ARG A 69 16.87 0.96 4.64
N LEU A 70 16.35 -0.06 3.96
CA LEU A 70 17.02 -0.65 2.80
C LEU A 70 17.12 0.33 1.64
N MET A 71 16.07 1.12 1.37
CA MET A 71 16.01 2.09 0.28
C MET A 71 16.84 3.35 0.53
N HIS A 72 17.08 3.70 1.79
CA HIS A 72 17.80 4.92 2.16
C HIS A 72 19.17 5.02 1.47
N GLY A 73 19.41 6.11 0.72
CA GLY A 73 20.66 6.36 0.02
C GLY A 73 20.91 5.49 -1.21
N ARG A 74 19.85 4.84 -1.77
CA ARG A 74 19.95 3.97 -2.95
C ARG A 74 18.88 4.34 -3.97
N THR A 75 19.13 3.97 -5.22
CA THR A 75 18.08 4.02 -6.24
C THR A 75 17.19 2.79 -6.11
N ALA A 76 15.91 2.99 -5.83
CA ALA A 76 14.92 1.91 -5.71
C ALA A 76 13.86 2.02 -6.79
N ILE A 77 13.63 0.91 -7.49
CA ILE A 77 12.48 0.72 -8.40
C ILE A 77 11.52 -0.18 -7.66
N VAL A 78 10.31 0.32 -7.39
CA VAL A 78 9.30 -0.38 -6.59
C VAL A 78 8.09 -0.68 -7.46
N VAL A 79 7.79 -1.97 -7.64
CA VAL A 79 6.50 -2.40 -8.21
C VAL A 79 5.55 -2.58 -7.02
N ALA A 80 4.66 -1.62 -6.82
CA ALA A 80 3.86 -1.56 -5.62
C ALA A 80 2.40 -1.91 -5.86
N HIS A 81 1.87 -2.74 -4.98
CA HIS A 81 0.45 -3.05 -4.89
C HIS A 81 -0.27 -2.22 -3.81
N ARG A 82 0.48 -1.47 -2.99
CA ARG A 82 -0.04 -0.59 -1.93
C ARG A 82 0.30 0.85 -2.20
N LEU A 83 -0.71 1.67 -2.36
CA LEU A 83 -0.52 3.09 -2.64
C LEU A 83 0.13 3.84 -1.47
N SER A 84 -0.02 3.37 -0.22
CA SER A 84 0.66 3.96 0.94
C SER A 84 2.19 3.92 0.82
N THR A 85 2.73 2.85 0.26
CA THR A 85 4.18 2.76 -0.04
C THR A 85 4.57 3.71 -1.17
N VAL A 86 3.74 3.75 -2.23
CA VAL A 86 4.00 4.59 -3.41
C VAL A 86 4.03 6.08 -3.08
N ALA A 87 3.12 6.54 -2.21
CA ALA A 87 3.00 7.94 -1.84
C ALA A 87 4.25 8.54 -1.18
N SER A 88 5.12 7.69 -0.62
CA SER A 88 6.38 8.11 0.01
C SER A 88 7.58 8.11 -0.95
N LEU A 89 7.39 7.74 -2.21
CA LEU A 89 8.45 7.70 -3.22
C LEU A 89 8.61 9.07 -3.91
N ASP A 90 9.83 9.37 -4.34
CA ASP A 90 10.16 10.63 -4.98
C ASP A 90 9.48 10.81 -6.36
N ARG A 91 9.29 9.71 -7.07
CA ARG A 91 8.72 9.68 -8.42
C ARG A 91 7.84 8.46 -8.62
N ILE A 92 6.69 8.67 -9.24
CA ILE A 92 5.69 7.65 -9.54
C ILE A 92 5.47 7.64 -11.05
N VAL A 93 5.47 6.44 -11.62
CA VAL A 93 5.18 6.20 -13.04
C VAL A 93 3.96 5.29 -13.12
N VAL A 94 2.92 5.73 -13.79
CA VAL A 94 1.72 4.94 -14.06
C VAL A 94 1.81 4.32 -15.43
N LEU A 95 1.58 3.02 -15.51
CA LEU A 95 1.59 2.26 -16.74
C LEU A 95 0.19 1.74 -17.05
N ALA A 96 -0.32 2.04 -18.24
CA ALA A 96 -1.53 1.45 -18.78
C ALA A 96 -1.31 1.03 -20.24
N ASP A 97 -1.82 -0.13 -20.60
CA ASP A 97 -1.70 -0.70 -21.95
C ASP A 97 -0.24 -0.72 -22.49
N GLY A 98 0.72 -1.00 -21.60
CA GLY A 98 2.14 -1.07 -21.93
C GLY A 98 2.80 0.29 -22.20
N ARG A 99 2.16 1.40 -21.83
CA ARG A 99 2.65 2.77 -22.00
C ARG A 99 2.67 3.53 -20.70
N VAL A 100 3.56 4.50 -20.59
CA VAL A 100 3.55 5.47 -19.48
C VAL A 100 2.41 6.46 -19.75
N THR A 101 1.43 6.50 -18.85
CA THR A 101 0.28 7.41 -18.92
C THR A 101 0.44 8.61 -18.00
N GLU A 102 1.10 8.40 -16.85
CA GLU A 102 1.36 9.47 -15.89
C GLU A 102 2.77 9.31 -15.29
N ASP A 103 3.37 10.44 -14.96
CA ASP A 103 4.70 10.54 -14.38
C ASP A 103 4.76 11.80 -13.51
N GLY A 104 5.22 11.68 -12.27
CA GLY A 104 5.33 12.79 -11.33
C GLY A 104 5.43 12.34 -9.88
N SER A 105 5.45 13.28 -8.96
CA SER A 105 5.34 13.03 -7.52
C SER A 105 3.91 12.70 -7.11
N HIS A 106 3.73 12.16 -5.91
CA HIS A 106 2.40 11.90 -5.34
C HIS A 106 1.49 13.15 -5.38
N ALA A 107 2.01 14.29 -4.94
CA ALA A 107 1.23 15.52 -4.88
C ALA A 107 0.79 16.01 -6.27
N GLU A 108 1.68 15.96 -7.26
CA GLU A 108 1.39 16.35 -8.63
C GLU A 108 0.34 15.45 -9.26
N LEU A 109 0.47 14.13 -9.10
CA LEU A 109 -0.46 13.19 -9.70
C LEU A 109 -1.85 13.20 -9.03
N VAL A 110 -1.94 13.44 -7.72
CA VAL A 110 -3.22 13.66 -7.05
C VAL A 110 -3.89 14.94 -7.53
N ALA A 111 -3.13 16.04 -7.66
CA ALA A 111 -3.65 17.33 -8.16
C ALA A 111 -4.12 17.25 -9.62
N LYS A 112 -3.45 16.41 -10.43
CA LYS A 112 -3.82 16.18 -11.84
C LYS A 112 -5.18 15.50 -12.00
N GLY A 113 -5.64 14.74 -11.00
CA GLY A 113 -6.96 14.07 -11.03
C GLY A 113 -7.05 12.92 -12.02
N GLY A 114 -5.92 12.35 -12.46
CA GLY A 114 -5.86 11.27 -13.44
C GLY A 114 -6.05 9.87 -12.84
N GLU A 115 -5.53 8.86 -13.52
CA GLU A 115 -5.66 7.44 -13.14
C GLU A 115 -5.08 7.16 -11.74
N TYR A 116 -3.92 7.72 -11.44
CA TYR A 116 -3.32 7.62 -10.11
C TYR A 116 -4.21 8.18 -9.01
N ALA A 117 -4.77 9.39 -9.22
CA ALA A 117 -5.66 10.02 -8.24
C ALA A 117 -6.93 9.19 -8.01
N HIS A 118 -7.50 8.60 -9.06
CA HIS A 118 -8.65 7.69 -8.94
C HIS A 118 -8.31 6.43 -8.14
N LEU A 119 -7.14 5.82 -8.36
CA LEU A 119 -6.68 4.67 -7.60
C LEU A 119 -6.45 5.04 -6.13
N TRP A 120 -5.79 6.17 -5.87
CA TRP A 120 -5.54 6.70 -4.54
C TRP A 120 -6.84 6.91 -3.76
N ASN A 121 -7.80 7.62 -4.34
CA ASN A 121 -9.07 7.93 -3.70
C ASN A 121 -9.89 6.66 -3.39
N ARG A 122 -9.84 5.65 -4.25
CA ARG A 122 -10.50 4.36 -3.99
C ARG A 122 -9.89 3.61 -2.80
N GLN A 123 -8.56 3.59 -2.68
CA GLN A 123 -7.89 2.88 -1.58
C GLN A 123 -7.97 3.63 -0.24
N THR A 124 -7.98 4.94 -0.26
CA THR A 124 -8.04 5.76 0.96
C THR A 124 -9.46 6.06 1.42
N GLY A 125 -10.48 5.63 0.68
CA GLY A 125 -11.88 5.91 0.99
C GLY A 125 -12.28 7.39 0.79
N ALA A 126 -11.46 8.18 0.12
CA ALA A 126 -11.69 9.61 -0.08
C ALA A 126 -12.91 9.91 -0.99
N TYR A 127 -13.40 8.94 -1.75
CA TYR A 127 -14.62 9.07 -2.57
C TYR A 127 -15.90 9.25 -1.74
N GLY A 128 -15.90 8.89 -0.45
CA GLY A 128 -17.08 9.04 0.43
C GLY A 128 -17.29 10.45 1.00
N LYS A 129 -16.29 11.34 0.92
CA LYS A 129 -16.37 12.69 1.53
C LYS A 129 -16.54 13.84 0.54
N ALA A 130 -16.38 13.62 -0.75
CA ALA A 130 -16.53 14.66 -1.78
C ALA A 130 -17.95 14.75 -2.39
N GLY A 131 -18.86 13.87 -2.00
CA GLY A 131 -20.23 13.79 -2.57
C GLY A 131 -21.31 14.57 -1.81
N GLU A 132 -21.01 15.18 -0.67
CA GLU A 132 -22.06 15.85 0.15
C GLU A 132 -22.08 17.39 0.06
N HIS A 133 -21.29 18.00 -0.80
CA HIS A 133 -21.37 19.45 -1.01
C HIS A 133 -21.61 19.77 -2.48
N GLY A 134 -22.88 19.70 -2.91
CA GLY A 134 -23.22 20.15 -4.24
C GLY A 134 -24.59 19.74 -4.78
N LYS A 135 -25.67 19.90 -3.99
CA LYS A 135 -27.00 20.13 -4.55
C LYS A 135 -27.75 21.13 -3.68
N VAL A 136 -27.61 22.37 -4.05
CA VAL A 136 -28.61 23.38 -3.78
C VAL A 136 -29.52 23.39 -5.01
N ASP A 137 -30.58 22.66 -4.98
CA ASP A 137 -31.66 22.80 -5.96
C ASP A 137 -32.56 23.92 -5.51
N LYS A 138 -32.50 25.03 -6.26
CA LYS A 138 -33.59 26.00 -6.37
C LYS A 138 -34.67 25.36 -7.20
N HIS A 139 -35.81 25.05 -6.61
CA HIS A 139 -37.14 25.41 -7.12
C HIS A 139 -38.15 24.88 -6.11
N GLY A 140 -38.83 25.83 -5.47
CA GLY A 140 -40.01 25.56 -4.68
C GLY A 140 -41.17 25.21 -5.59
N GLU A 141 -42.00 24.30 -5.11
CA GLU A 141 -43.46 24.46 -5.23
C GLU A 141 -44.09 23.47 -4.26
N ALA A 142 -44.99 24.01 -3.46
CA ALA A 142 -45.82 23.31 -2.52
C ALA A 142 -46.87 22.49 -3.27
N ASP A 143 -47.15 21.29 -2.78
CA ASP A 143 -48.55 20.81 -2.76
C ASP A 143 -48.69 19.72 -1.68
N GLU A 144 -49.59 19.97 -0.75
CA GLU A 144 -50.17 19.10 0.24
C GLU A 144 -51.58 18.65 -0.30
N PRO A 145 -52.31 17.84 0.43
CA PRO A 145 -52.11 16.49 0.94
C PRO A 145 -53.22 15.51 0.50
N GLY A 146 -53.02 14.25 0.65
CA GLY A 146 -54.06 13.23 0.38
C GLY A 146 -53.99 11.99 1.27
N LYS A 147 -54.67 12.04 2.41
CA LYS A 147 -55.36 10.98 3.18
C LYS A 147 -55.54 9.61 2.47
N THR A 148 -55.29 8.48 3.16
CA THR A 148 -56.32 7.69 3.88
C THR A 148 -56.15 6.17 3.76
N LEU A 149 -56.19 5.47 4.91
CA LEU A 149 -56.76 4.14 5.25
C LEU A 149 -55.98 2.86 4.83
N ALA A 150 -55.42 2.11 5.76
CA ALA A 150 -56.05 1.17 6.73
C ALA A 150 -56.32 -0.25 6.19
N LYS A 151 -55.93 -1.24 7.09
CA LYS A 151 -56.39 -2.63 7.19
C LYS A 151 -55.60 -3.65 6.31
N LYS A 152 -55.06 -4.71 6.84
CA LYS A 152 -55.31 -5.58 8.01
C LYS A 152 -53.99 -6.11 8.55
#